data_d3ab0a8d945d1a1ccad36f56e405da2e
#
_entry.id   d3ab0a8d945d1a1ccad36f56e405da2e
#
_cell.length_a   1.000
_cell.length_b   1.000
_cell.length_c   1.000
_cell.angle_alpha   90.00
_cell.angle_beta   90.00
_cell.angle_gamma   90.00
#
_symmetry.space_group_name_H-M   'P 1'
#
loop_
_entity.id
_entity.type
_entity.pdbx_description
1 polymer ?
#
loop_
_entity_poly.entity_id
_entity_poly.type
_entity_poly.pdbx_seq_one_letter_code
_entity_poly.pdbx_strand_id
1 'polypeptide(L)'
;MKRSLLFSIALALPIAASAFEGYAEVDGINYYILTKGAYAEVAQKNGGYEGDVVIPSSIEYDGVICSVTAIRQGAFSYSSKLTNVVIPSTVTSIGVQAFMNSKLKSVYIPSSVLSLGNSAFSGCDSLQSVKVDNLESWCSIEIGNNACPLQYAKHFYVGDEEIRHLTIPSSISVVNSRTFHGYKGLESVTFENGVTSIGDFAFYECSNLESVKMSNTITEIGKYVFYSCTSLNELKLSDELPSIKESCFQECTTLSSLYVPNSINEIGNKAFYKCKNLKKIIFGKCLKKIGTMAFSDCGELTDVYSFAEVSPVFGNMYYTASTLPFSGSYPEYATLHVPENSISDYQANPVWKVFGNIVALTEEELGIKEVKDESNETSIYTLDGRTSNAAIRGFNIVKSSNGKTRIVFMK
;
A
#
# COMPACT_ATOMS: atom_id res chain seq x y z
N MET A 1 -12.34 -80.17 -36.38
CA MET A 1 -13.39 -79.29 -35.77
C MET A 1 -12.73 -78.14 -35.06
N LYS A 2 -12.68 -76.92 -35.70
CA LYS A 2 -12.18 -75.69 -35.10
C LYS A 2 -13.41 -74.90 -34.65
N ARG A 3 -13.58 -74.74 -33.34
CA ARG A 3 -14.59 -73.86 -32.78
C ARG A 3 -14.08 -72.42 -32.84
N SER A 4 -14.72 -71.59 -33.65
CA SER A 4 -14.53 -70.15 -33.67
C SER A 4 -15.24 -69.52 -32.47
N LEU A 5 -14.47 -68.86 -31.57
CA LEU A 5 -15.00 -68.02 -30.53
C LEU A 5 -15.29 -66.64 -31.15
N LEU A 6 -16.53 -66.31 -31.31
CA LEU A 6 -17.00 -64.93 -31.61
C LEU A 6 -16.91 -64.12 -30.33
N PHE A 7 -15.93 -63.20 -30.25
CA PHE A 7 -15.89 -62.14 -29.25
C PHE A 7 -16.88 -61.06 -29.70
N SER A 8 -18.01 -60.96 -29.01
CA SER A 8 -18.90 -59.78 -29.11
C SER A 8 -18.23 -58.60 -28.40
N ILE A 9 -17.64 -57.70 -29.17
CA ILE A 9 -17.23 -56.38 -28.65
C ILE A 9 -18.53 -55.58 -28.50
N ALA A 10 -19.03 -55.48 -27.27
CA ALA A 10 -20.06 -54.51 -26.96
C ALA A 10 -19.42 -53.11 -27.05
N LEU A 11 -19.67 -52.40 -28.15
CA LEU A 11 -19.41 -50.97 -28.21
C LEU A 11 -20.30 -50.32 -27.15
N ALA A 12 -19.72 -49.92 -26.01
CA ALA A 12 -20.36 -48.99 -25.12
C ALA A 12 -20.46 -47.64 -25.89
N LEU A 13 -21.63 -47.32 -26.39
CA LEU A 13 -21.93 -45.99 -26.88
C LEU A 13 -21.71 -45.02 -25.69
N PRO A 14 -20.96 -43.92 -25.85
CA PRO A 14 -20.91 -42.92 -24.81
C PRO A 14 -22.33 -42.44 -24.56
N ILE A 15 -22.84 -42.66 -23.35
CA ILE A 15 -24.06 -41.99 -22.88
C ILE A 15 -23.74 -40.54 -22.97
N ALA A 16 -24.41 -39.81 -23.86
CA ALA A 16 -24.28 -38.38 -23.94
C ALA A 16 -24.73 -37.84 -22.59
N ALA A 17 -23.77 -37.40 -21.78
CA ALA A 17 -24.06 -36.78 -20.49
C ALA A 17 -25.01 -35.60 -20.76
N SER A 18 -26.15 -35.57 -20.09
CA SER A 18 -27.09 -34.47 -20.19
C SER A 18 -26.41 -33.21 -19.67
N ALA A 19 -26.57 -32.08 -20.40
CA ALA A 19 -26.01 -30.82 -19.92
C ALA A 19 -26.68 -30.46 -18.57
N PHE A 20 -25.89 -30.45 -17.48
CA PHE A 20 -26.34 -30.06 -16.15
C PHE A 20 -25.85 -28.64 -15.83
N GLU A 21 -26.77 -27.81 -15.32
CA GLU A 21 -26.44 -26.52 -14.73
C GLU A 21 -27.23 -26.39 -13.42
N GLY A 22 -26.51 -26.28 -12.30
CA GLY A 22 -27.14 -26.18 -10.99
C GLY A 22 -26.20 -26.46 -9.82
N TYR A 23 -26.80 -26.62 -8.64
CA TYR A 23 -26.09 -26.91 -7.41
C TYR A 23 -26.11 -28.42 -7.11
N ALA A 24 -24.96 -28.96 -6.74
CA ALA A 24 -24.82 -30.32 -6.27
C ALA A 24 -23.71 -30.42 -5.21
N GLU A 25 -23.81 -31.40 -4.32
CA GLU A 25 -22.75 -31.76 -3.36
C GLU A 25 -21.91 -32.90 -3.95
N VAL A 26 -20.57 -32.70 -3.96
CA VAL A 26 -19.62 -33.75 -4.32
C VAL A 26 -18.57 -33.79 -3.20
N ASP A 27 -18.34 -34.98 -2.60
CA ASP A 27 -17.37 -35.22 -1.54
C ASP A 27 -17.48 -34.22 -0.36
N GLY A 28 -18.71 -33.87 0.02
CA GLY A 28 -18.99 -32.96 1.15
C GLY A 28 -18.84 -31.48 0.86
N ILE A 29 -18.50 -31.09 -0.37
CA ILE A 29 -18.41 -29.71 -0.83
C ILE A 29 -19.55 -29.42 -1.80
N ASN A 30 -20.24 -28.30 -1.59
CA ASN A 30 -21.27 -27.83 -2.53
C ASN A 30 -20.62 -27.06 -3.67
N TYR A 31 -21.11 -27.35 -4.87
CA TYR A 31 -20.67 -26.70 -6.10
C TYR A 31 -21.86 -26.18 -6.88
N TYR A 32 -21.65 -25.08 -7.62
CA TYR A 32 -22.41 -24.76 -8.79
C TYR A 32 -21.67 -25.33 -9.99
N ILE A 33 -22.32 -26.19 -10.73
CA ILE A 33 -21.71 -27.03 -11.79
C ILE A 33 -22.33 -26.68 -13.14
N LEU A 34 -21.46 -26.49 -14.14
CA LEU A 34 -21.85 -26.37 -15.56
C LEU A 34 -21.14 -27.47 -16.36
N THR A 35 -21.80 -28.61 -16.55
CA THR A 35 -21.19 -29.72 -17.28
C THR A 35 -20.92 -29.38 -18.74
N LYS A 36 -21.78 -28.56 -19.41
CA LYS A 36 -21.54 -28.07 -20.79
C LYS A 36 -20.24 -27.27 -20.91
N GLY A 37 -19.88 -26.50 -19.86
CA GLY A 37 -18.64 -25.71 -19.81
C GLY A 37 -17.47 -26.46 -19.20
N ALA A 38 -17.69 -27.66 -18.65
CA ALA A 38 -16.73 -28.46 -17.92
C ALA A 38 -16.04 -27.71 -16.76
N TYR A 39 -16.82 -26.89 -16.03
CA TYR A 39 -16.33 -26.17 -14.85
C TYR A 39 -17.30 -26.23 -13.67
N ALA A 40 -16.74 -26.06 -12.48
CA ALA A 40 -17.46 -26.00 -11.21
C ALA A 40 -16.92 -24.85 -10.36
N GLU A 41 -17.76 -24.31 -9.52
CA GLU A 41 -17.41 -23.25 -8.57
C GLU A 41 -17.90 -23.65 -7.19
N VAL A 42 -17.03 -23.51 -6.16
CA VAL A 42 -17.41 -23.83 -4.77
C VAL A 42 -18.55 -22.92 -4.33
N ALA A 43 -19.60 -23.49 -3.79
CA ALA A 43 -20.83 -22.79 -3.40
C ALA A 43 -21.08 -22.89 -1.89
N GLN A 44 -22.01 -22.08 -1.40
CA GLN A 44 -22.38 -22.06 0.01
C GLN A 44 -23.02 -23.39 0.44
N LYS A 45 -22.69 -23.82 1.66
CA LYS A 45 -23.28 -24.99 2.31
C LYS A 45 -24.19 -24.54 3.47
N ASN A 46 -25.39 -25.13 3.55
CA ASN A 46 -26.30 -24.91 4.67
C ASN A 46 -25.65 -25.37 5.99
N GLY A 47 -25.62 -24.49 6.97
CA GLY A 47 -24.92 -24.73 8.25
C GLY A 47 -23.43 -24.40 8.23
N GLY A 48 -22.86 -24.03 7.06
CA GLY A 48 -21.44 -23.72 6.86
C GLY A 48 -20.57 -24.97 6.68
N TYR A 49 -19.30 -24.72 6.45
CA TYR A 49 -18.26 -25.74 6.38
C TYR A 49 -17.57 -25.90 7.73
N GLU A 50 -17.06 -27.09 8.03
CA GLU A 50 -16.42 -27.41 9.31
C GLU A 50 -15.03 -28.05 9.08
N GLY A 51 -14.09 -27.79 10.00
CA GLY A 51 -12.75 -28.38 9.97
C GLY A 51 -11.90 -27.88 8.82
N ASP A 52 -11.08 -28.75 8.30
CA ASP A 52 -10.18 -28.49 7.16
C ASP A 52 -10.86 -28.90 5.86
N VAL A 53 -10.97 -28.01 4.92
CA VAL A 53 -11.57 -28.23 3.60
C VAL A 53 -10.49 -28.21 2.54
N VAL A 54 -10.36 -29.29 1.78
CA VAL A 54 -9.47 -29.37 0.62
C VAL A 54 -10.32 -29.31 -0.65
N ILE A 55 -10.19 -28.21 -1.39
CA ILE A 55 -10.89 -28.04 -2.66
C ILE A 55 -10.07 -28.76 -3.73
N PRO A 56 -10.62 -29.77 -4.45
CA PRO A 56 -9.91 -30.42 -5.54
C PRO A 56 -9.81 -29.50 -6.77
N SER A 57 -8.82 -29.74 -7.62
CA SER A 57 -8.68 -29.00 -8.88
C SER A 57 -9.77 -29.33 -9.90
N SER A 58 -10.40 -30.50 -9.78
CA SER A 58 -11.53 -30.94 -10.62
C SER A 58 -12.42 -31.89 -9.84
N ILE A 59 -13.68 -31.97 -10.27
CA ILE A 59 -14.67 -32.95 -9.79
C ILE A 59 -15.24 -33.71 -10.98
N GLU A 60 -15.74 -34.94 -10.77
CA GLU A 60 -16.54 -35.66 -11.74
C GLU A 60 -18.02 -35.56 -11.35
N TYR A 61 -18.86 -35.18 -12.30
CA TYR A 61 -20.30 -35.11 -12.13
C TYR A 61 -21.01 -35.55 -13.41
N ASP A 62 -21.89 -36.55 -13.30
CA ASP A 62 -22.59 -37.19 -14.44
C ASP A 62 -21.64 -37.61 -15.56
N GLY A 63 -20.47 -38.15 -15.22
CA GLY A 63 -19.46 -38.63 -16.18
C GLY A 63 -18.69 -37.49 -16.88
N VAL A 64 -18.88 -36.23 -16.45
CA VAL A 64 -18.13 -35.06 -16.93
C VAL A 64 -17.13 -34.62 -15.88
N ILE A 65 -15.85 -34.48 -16.26
CA ILE A 65 -14.83 -33.89 -15.43
C ILE A 65 -14.94 -32.36 -15.56
N CYS A 66 -15.27 -31.69 -14.44
CA CYS A 66 -15.40 -30.25 -14.33
C CYS A 66 -14.22 -29.67 -13.54
N SER A 67 -13.49 -28.69 -14.11
CA SER A 67 -12.43 -27.95 -13.42
C SER A 67 -13.04 -27.03 -12.37
N VAL A 68 -12.47 -26.98 -11.16
CA VAL A 68 -12.90 -26.05 -10.12
C VAL A 68 -12.17 -24.73 -10.31
N THR A 69 -12.88 -23.69 -10.75
CA THR A 69 -12.30 -22.43 -11.25
C THR A 69 -12.54 -21.22 -10.36
N ALA A 70 -13.47 -21.30 -9.41
CA ALA A 70 -13.79 -20.17 -8.53
C ALA A 70 -14.34 -20.62 -7.17
N ILE A 71 -14.20 -19.74 -6.18
CA ILE A 71 -14.97 -19.76 -4.94
C ILE A 71 -16.05 -18.70 -5.07
N ARG A 72 -17.33 -19.12 -5.07
CA ARG A 72 -18.46 -18.20 -5.28
C ARG A 72 -18.69 -17.24 -4.12
N GLN A 73 -19.56 -16.27 -4.40
CA GLN A 73 -20.08 -15.36 -3.38
C GLN A 73 -20.60 -16.15 -2.17
N GLY A 74 -20.12 -15.77 -0.96
CA GLY A 74 -20.58 -16.32 0.30
C GLY A 74 -20.27 -17.80 0.54
N ALA A 75 -19.46 -18.45 -0.28
CA ALA A 75 -19.25 -19.91 -0.24
C ALA A 75 -18.93 -20.44 1.17
N PHE A 76 -18.00 -19.81 1.88
CA PHE A 76 -17.59 -20.16 3.24
C PHE A 76 -18.05 -19.15 4.29
N SER A 77 -18.98 -18.26 3.94
CA SER A 77 -19.43 -17.22 4.88
C SER A 77 -20.10 -17.84 6.11
N TYR A 78 -19.85 -17.22 7.28
CA TYR A 78 -20.38 -17.66 8.58
C TYR A 78 -20.04 -19.11 8.97
N SER A 79 -19.03 -19.72 8.34
CA SER A 79 -18.55 -21.05 8.70
C SER A 79 -17.79 -20.99 10.03
N SER A 80 -18.54 -21.09 11.13
CA SER A 80 -18.04 -20.86 12.50
C SER A 80 -17.11 -21.95 13.01
N LYS A 81 -17.03 -23.09 12.32
CA LYS A 81 -16.17 -24.23 12.67
C LYS A 81 -15.09 -24.50 11.60
N LEU A 82 -15.02 -23.69 10.55
CA LEU A 82 -14.00 -23.79 9.52
C LEU A 82 -12.62 -23.44 10.07
N THR A 83 -11.64 -24.29 9.86
CA THR A 83 -10.26 -24.08 10.34
C THR A 83 -9.30 -23.70 9.21
N ASN A 84 -9.26 -24.47 8.14
CA ASN A 84 -8.38 -24.23 7.00
C ASN A 84 -9.10 -24.51 5.68
N VAL A 85 -8.64 -23.83 4.62
CA VAL A 85 -9.07 -24.14 3.25
C VAL A 85 -7.84 -24.22 2.36
N VAL A 86 -7.71 -25.35 1.65
CA VAL A 86 -6.71 -25.50 0.59
C VAL A 86 -7.37 -25.15 -0.73
N ILE A 87 -6.86 -24.10 -1.39
CA ILE A 87 -7.35 -23.60 -2.67
C ILE A 87 -6.45 -24.13 -3.79
N PRO A 88 -6.98 -24.84 -4.79
CA PRO A 88 -6.17 -25.38 -5.87
C PRO A 88 -5.74 -24.30 -6.87
N SER A 89 -4.67 -24.57 -7.61
CA SER A 89 -4.13 -23.66 -8.63
C SER A 89 -5.02 -23.46 -9.87
N THR A 90 -6.17 -24.11 -9.94
CA THR A 90 -7.19 -23.90 -10.97
C THR A 90 -8.14 -22.76 -10.63
N VAL A 91 -8.20 -22.32 -9.36
CA VAL A 91 -9.07 -21.24 -8.90
C VAL A 91 -8.45 -19.90 -9.30
N THR A 92 -9.23 -19.09 -10.01
CA THR A 92 -8.81 -17.76 -10.50
C THR A 92 -9.49 -16.60 -9.77
N SER A 93 -10.56 -16.86 -9.02
CA SER A 93 -11.28 -15.82 -8.29
C SER A 93 -11.88 -16.31 -6.97
N ILE A 94 -11.86 -15.42 -5.98
CA ILE A 94 -12.55 -15.57 -4.69
C ILE A 94 -13.64 -14.52 -4.63
N GLY A 95 -14.90 -14.96 -4.58
CA GLY A 95 -16.09 -14.13 -4.73
C GLY A 95 -16.38 -13.18 -3.58
N VAL A 96 -17.38 -12.33 -3.77
CA VAL A 96 -17.88 -11.39 -2.75
C VAL A 96 -18.26 -12.14 -1.48
N GLN A 97 -17.75 -11.67 -0.30
CA GLN A 97 -18.08 -12.25 1.01
C GLN A 97 -17.73 -13.75 1.15
N ALA A 98 -16.84 -14.29 0.31
CA ALA A 98 -16.60 -15.74 0.24
C ALA A 98 -16.26 -16.37 1.60
N PHE A 99 -15.47 -15.71 2.44
CA PHE A 99 -15.08 -16.15 3.80
C PHE A 99 -15.61 -15.24 4.89
N MET A 100 -16.56 -14.35 4.59
CA MET A 100 -17.04 -13.35 5.55
C MET A 100 -17.50 -13.99 6.86
N ASN A 101 -17.00 -13.47 8.01
CA ASN A 101 -17.31 -13.96 9.35
C ASN A 101 -17.04 -15.47 9.58
N SER A 102 -16.14 -16.08 8.80
CA SER A 102 -15.69 -17.45 9.06
C SER A 102 -14.64 -17.49 10.20
N LYS A 103 -14.43 -18.66 10.77
CA LYS A 103 -13.37 -18.89 11.78
C LYS A 103 -12.10 -19.46 11.19
N LEU A 104 -11.84 -19.18 9.92
CA LEU A 104 -10.64 -19.53 9.18
C LEU A 104 -9.39 -19.07 9.95
N LYS A 105 -8.44 -19.98 10.19
CA LYS A 105 -7.19 -19.71 10.92
C LYS A 105 -6.02 -19.41 10.00
N SER A 106 -5.99 -20.04 8.84
CA SER A 106 -4.97 -19.82 7.84
C SER A 106 -5.55 -19.94 6.44
N VAL A 107 -4.95 -19.21 5.49
CA VAL A 107 -5.27 -19.34 4.08
C VAL A 107 -4.01 -19.28 3.23
N TYR A 108 -3.95 -20.21 2.28
CA TYR A 108 -2.99 -20.15 1.18
C TYR A 108 -3.73 -19.72 -0.08
N ILE A 109 -3.25 -18.62 -0.68
CA ILE A 109 -3.80 -18.04 -1.91
C ILE A 109 -2.80 -18.30 -3.03
N PRO A 110 -3.10 -19.22 -3.94
CA PRO A 110 -2.19 -19.55 -5.05
C PRO A 110 -2.08 -18.40 -6.06
N SER A 111 -0.98 -18.39 -6.80
CA SER A 111 -0.69 -17.38 -7.83
C SER A 111 -1.70 -17.31 -8.98
N SER A 112 -2.54 -18.34 -9.12
CA SER A 112 -3.65 -18.36 -10.08
C SER A 112 -4.80 -17.42 -9.73
N VAL A 113 -4.94 -17.01 -8.45
CA VAL A 113 -6.02 -16.12 -8.01
C VAL A 113 -5.73 -14.70 -8.46
N LEU A 114 -6.59 -14.17 -9.32
CA LEU A 114 -6.48 -12.84 -9.92
C LEU A 114 -7.32 -11.79 -9.20
N SER A 115 -8.35 -12.21 -8.44
CA SER A 115 -9.24 -11.27 -7.77
C SER A 115 -9.83 -11.79 -6.46
N LEU A 116 -9.99 -10.86 -5.49
CA LEU A 116 -10.76 -11.02 -4.26
C LEU A 116 -11.96 -10.07 -4.30
N GLY A 117 -13.17 -10.62 -4.27
CA GLY A 117 -14.41 -9.84 -4.28
C GLY A 117 -14.60 -9.02 -3.01
N ASN A 118 -15.46 -8.00 -3.05
CA ASN A 118 -15.74 -7.14 -1.90
C ASN A 118 -16.03 -7.96 -0.64
N SER A 119 -15.43 -7.57 0.48
CA SER A 119 -15.59 -8.20 1.79
C SER A 119 -15.25 -9.70 1.83
N ALA A 120 -14.43 -10.19 0.89
CA ALA A 120 -14.12 -11.63 0.78
C ALA A 120 -13.66 -12.25 2.11
N PHE A 121 -12.85 -11.55 2.90
CA PHE A 121 -12.36 -11.98 4.20
C PHE A 121 -12.86 -11.12 5.38
N SER A 122 -13.87 -10.28 5.16
CA SER A 122 -14.38 -9.39 6.21
C SER A 122 -14.83 -10.18 7.44
N GLY A 123 -14.37 -9.76 8.65
CA GLY A 123 -14.71 -10.42 9.91
C GLY A 123 -14.07 -11.80 10.13
N CYS A 124 -12.97 -12.12 9.42
CA CYS A 124 -12.17 -13.32 9.67
C CYS A 124 -11.26 -13.14 10.89
N ASP A 125 -11.82 -12.81 12.04
CA ASP A 125 -11.08 -12.41 13.27
C ASP A 125 -10.19 -13.53 13.85
N SER A 126 -10.36 -14.76 13.38
CA SER A 126 -9.55 -15.90 13.81
C SER A 126 -8.31 -16.14 12.92
N LEU A 127 -8.17 -15.35 11.82
CA LEU A 127 -7.10 -15.54 10.85
C LEU A 127 -5.74 -15.17 11.47
N GLN A 128 -4.81 -16.15 11.49
CA GLN A 128 -3.48 -15.98 12.02
C GLN A 128 -2.46 -15.75 10.91
N SER A 129 -2.61 -16.45 9.79
CA SER A 129 -1.64 -16.39 8.69
C SER A 129 -2.26 -16.40 7.31
N VAL A 130 -1.61 -15.66 6.42
CA VAL A 130 -1.84 -15.67 4.97
C VAL A 130 -0.55 -16.06 4.30
N LYS A 131 -0.61 -17.00 3.37
CA LYS A 131 0.53 -17.44 2.56
C LYS A 131 0.22 -17.29 1.08
N VAL A 132 1.18 -16.82 0.30
CA VAL A 132 1.12 -16.70 -1.17
C VAL A 132 2.35 -17.33 -1.82
N ASP A 133 2.29 -17.63 -3.11
CA ASP A 133 3.42 -18.24 -3.85
C ASP A 133 4.59 -17.28 -4.00
N ASN A 134 4.28 -16.07 -4.48
CA ASN A 134 5.27 -15.05 -4.81
C ASN A 134 4.65 -13.66 -4.71
N LEU A 135 5.52 -12.66 -4.64
CA LEU A 135 5.13 -11.27 -4.43
C LEU A 135 4.55 -10.64 -5.71
N GLU A 136 4.98 -11.09 -6.90
CA GLU A 136 4.51 -10.59 -8.19
C GLU A 136 3.01 -10.83 -8.36
N SER A 137 2.56 -12.06 -8.14
CA SER A 137 1.13 -12.40 -8.23
C SER A 137 0.32 -11.66 -7.16
N TRP A 138 0.83 -11.57 -5.92
CA TRP A 138 0.16 -10.86 -4.84
C TRP A 138 0.01 -9.36 -5.11
N CYS A 139 1.06 -8.72 -5.62
CA CYS A 139 1.02 -7.29 -5.96
C CYS A 139 0.13 -6.96 -7.16
N SER A 140 -0.17 -7.96 -8.02
CA SER A 140 -1.03 -7.79 -9.20
C SER A 140 -2.49 -8.14 -8.97
N ILE A 141 -2.82 -8.76 -7.82
CA ILE A 141 -4.20 -9.19 -7.52
C ILE A 141 -5.15 -8.00 -7.40
N GLU A 142 -6.38 -8.13 -7.91
CA GLU A 142 -7.44 -7.15 -7.72
C GLU A 142 -8.15 -7.38 -6.39
N ILE A 143 -7.98 -6.47 -5.43
CA ILE A 143 -8.56 -6.59 -4.09
C ILE A 143 -9.74 -5.63 -3.93
N GLY A 144 -10.91 -6.18 -3.74
CA GLY A 144 -12.15 -5.44 -3.49
C GLY A 144 -12.16 -4.71 -2.14
N ASN A 145 -13.20 -3.91 -1.90
CA ASN A 145 -13.36 -3.20 -0.63
C ASN A 145 -13.48 -4.19 0.54
N ASN A 146 -12.72 -3.94 1.63
CA ASN A 146 -12.68 -4.78 2.83
C ASN A 146 -12.39 -6.28 2.54
N ALA A 147 -11.65 -6.55 1.45
CA ALA A 147 -11.39 -7.92 1.01
C ALA A 147 -10.01 -8.46 1.38
N CYS A 148 -9.07 -7.58 1.75
CA CYS A 148 -7.69 -7.98 2.06
C CYS A 148 -7.64 -8.84 3.33
N PRO A 149 -7.15 -10.09 3.26
CA PRO A 149 -7.06 -10.96 4.44
C PRO A 149 -5.98 -10.49 5.42
N LEU A 150 -4.99 -9.72 4.96
CA LEU A 150 -3.89 -9.22 5.81
C LEU A 150 -4.38 -8.28 6.92
N GLN A 151 -5.55 -7.67 6.76
CA GLN A 151 -6.19 -6.85 7.79
C GLN A 151 -6.45 -7.63 9.09
N TYR A 152 -6.64 -8.94 9.00
CA TYR A 152 -6.94 -9.83 10.11
C TYR A 152 -5.76 -10.73 10.49
N ALA A 153 -4.84 -10.99 9.53
CA ALA A 153 -3.72 -11.87 9.75
C ALA A 153 -2.61 -11.24 10.60
N LYS A 154 -1.97 -12.07 11.44
CA LYS A 154 -0.78 -11.67 12.19
C LYS A 154 0.50 -11.89 11.39
N HIS A 155 0.49 -12.89 10.51
CA HIS A 155 1.65 -13.32 9.74
C HIS A 155 1.32 -13.36 8.25
N PHE A 156 2.23 -12.86 7.44
CA PHE A 156 2.16 -12.93 5.99
C PHE A 156 3.43 -13.61 5.45
N TYR A 157 3.24 -14.64 4.64
CA TYR A 157 4.33 -15.42 4.05
C TYR A 157 4.30 -15.33 2.53
N VAL A 158 5.48 -15.10 1.95
CA VAL A 158 5.74 -15.24 0.52
C VAL A 158 6.64 -16.48 0.35
N GLY A 159 6.12 -17.52 -0.27
CA GLY A 159 6.77 -18.83 -0.16
C GLY A 159 6.83 -19.28 1.31
N ASP A 160 8.03 -19.53 1.82
CA ASP A 160 8.25 -19.91 3.22
C ASP A 160 8.81 -18.77 4.09
N GLU A 161 8.98 -17.58 3.51
CA GLU A 161 9.52 -16.41 4.20
C GLU A 161 8.41 -15.54 4.81
N GLU A 162 8.51 -15.27 6.11
CA GLU A 162 7.63 -14.32 6.78
C GLU A 162 8.06 -12.88 6.47
N ILE A 163 7.11 -12.06 6.01
CA ILE A 163 7.37 -10.69 5.58
C ILE A 163 7.09 -9.71 6.72
N ARG A 164 8.17 -9.15 7.29
CA ARG A 164 8.17 -7.99 8.19
C ARG A 164 8.86 -6.80 7.54
N HIS A 165 9.93 -7.04 6.80
CA HIS A 165 10.68 -6.05 6.03
C HIS A 165 10.47 -6.35 4.55
N LEU A 166 9.63 -5.55 3.91
CA LEU A 166 9.21 -5.78 2.53
C LEU A 166 10.15 -5.05 1.57
N THR A 167 10.71 -5.79 0.62
CA THR A 167 11.33 -5.19 -0.57
C THR A 167 10.46 -5.49 -1.78
N ILE A 168 9.92 -4.45 -2.43
CA ILE A 168 9.24 -4.58 -3.72
C ILE A 168 10.31 -4.57 -4.81
N PRO A 169 10.56 -5.71 -5.49
CA PRO A 169 11.65 -5.82 -6.44
C PRO A 169 11.36 -5.10 -7.76
N SER A 170 12.40 -4.86 -8.53
CA SER A 170 12.33 -4.18 -9.83
C SER A 170 11.48 -4.89 -10.89
N SER A 171 11.20 -6.19 -10.69
CA SER A 171 10.28 -6.97 -11.54
C SER A 171 8.80 -6.54 -11.40
N ILE A 172 8.45 -5.87 -10.28
CA ILE A 172 7.09 -5.39 -10.01
C ILE A 172 7.01 -3.91 -10.36
N SER A 173 6.36 -3.57 -11.46
CA SER A 173 6.18 -2.17 -11.87
C SER A 173 5.05 -1.45 -11.13
N VAL A 174 4.02 -2.19 -10.70
CA VAL A 174 2.83 -1.66 -10.04
C VAL A 174 2.49 -2.48 -8.81
N VAL A 175 2.28 -1.80 -7.67
CA VAL A 175 1.64 -2.38 -6.49
C VAL A 175 0.17 -2.01 -6.53
N ASN A 176 -0.72 -2.99 -6.72
CA ASN A 176 -2.14 -2.74 -6.85
C ASN A 176 -2.78 -2.18 -5.57
N SER A 177 -3.99 -1.65 -5.73
CA SER A 177 -4.74 -1.07 -4.61
C SER A 177 -5.04 -2.12 -3.52
N ARG A 178 -4.93 -1.73 -2.25
CA ARG A 178 -5.23 -2.54 -1.05
C ARG A 178 -4.35 -3.76 -0.82
N THR A 179 -3.26 -3.93 -1.55
CA THR A 179 -2.41 -5.14 -1.51
C THR A 179 -1.94 -5.51 -0.09
N PHE A 180 -1.52 -4.52 0.71
CA PHE A 180 -1.06 -4.73 2.10
C PHE A 180 -1.97 -4.06 3.14
N HIS A 181 -3.22 -3.73 2.77
CA HIS A 181 -4.18 -3.04 3.63
C HIS A 181 -4.32 -3.73 4.99
N GLY A 182 -4.07 -2.99 6.05
CA GLY A 182 -4.26 -3.43 7.43
C GLY A 182 -3.21 -4.38 7.98
N TYR A 183 -2.13 -4.67 7.22
CA TYR A 183 -1.11 -5.61 7.68
C TYR A 183 -0.25 -5.00 8.80
N LYS A 184 -0.53 -5.42 10.03
CA LYS A 184 0.18 -4.95 11.23
C LYS A 184 1.54 -5.62 11.46
N GLY A 185 1.86 -6.70 10.75
CA GLY A 185 3.17 -7.34 10.81
C GLY A 185 4.27 -6.60 10.05
N LEU A 186 3.92 -5.62 9.18
CA LEU A 186 4.87 -4.91 8.35
C LEU A 186 5.60 -3.82 9.13
N GLU A 187 6.93 -3.87 9.16
CA GLU A 187 7.81 -2.92 9.86
C GLU A 187 8.52 -1.95 8.90
N SER A 188 8.86 -2.40 7.70
CA SER A 188 9.46 -1.51 6.68
C SER A 188 9.09 -1.90 5.27
N VAL A 189 9.08 -0.90 4.36
CA VAL A 189 8.96 -1.14 2.93
C VAL A 189 10.00 -0.34 2.14
N THR A 190 10.69 -1.03 1.24
CA THR A 190 11.63 -0.45 0.28
C THR A 190 11.19 -0.81 -1.13
N PHE A 191 11.14 0.19 -2.01
CA PHE A 191 10.80 -0.01 -3.42
C PHE A 191 12.07 0.11 -4.25
N GLU A 192 12.38 -0.94 -5.03
CA GLU A 192 13.51 -0.91 -5.96
C GLU A 192 13.22 -0.08 -7.22
N ASN A 193 14.27 0.27 -7.95
CA ASN A 193 14.13 0.92 -9.26
C ASN A 193 13.43 -0.04 -10.23
N GLY A 194 12.35 0.44 -10.84
CA GLY A 194 11.44 -0.37 -11.68
C GLY A 194 9.99 -0.26 -11.23
N VAL A 195 9.75 -0.05 -9.92
CA VAL A 195 8.41 0.27 -9.42
C VAL A 195 8.05 1.69 -9.85
N THR A 196 6.92 1.85 -10.53
CA THR A 196 6.47 3.15 -11.08
C THR A 196 5.22 3.69 -10.40
N SER A 197 4.38 2.82 -9.82
CA SER A 197 3.09 3.21 -9.26
C SER A 197 2.72 2.40 -8.03
N ILE A 198 2.08 3.08 -7.06
CA ILE A 198 1.49 2.48 -5.84
C ILE A 198 0.01 2.84 -5.81
N GLY A 199 -0.86 1.83 -5.82
CA GLY A 199 -2.32 1.98 -5.88
C GLY A 199 -2.95 2.51 -4.59
N ASP A 200 -4.22 2.93 -4.67
CA ASP A 200 -4.98 3.46 -3.55
C ASP A 200 -5.06 2.46 -2.38
N PHE A 201 -4.92 2.95 -1.15
CA PHE A 201 -5.01 2.15 0.09
C PHE A 201 -3.99 1.00 0.18
N ALA A 202 -2.91 0.98 -0.62
CA ALA A 202 -2.01 -0.18 -0.70
C ALA A 202 -1.39 -0.58 0.65
N PHE A 203 -1.07 0.38 1.51
CA PHE A 203 -0.51 0.19 2.86
C PHE A 203 -1.38 0.87 3.95
N TYR A 204 -2.68 1.03 3.67
CA TYR A 204 -3.64 1.64 4.60
C TYR A 204 -3.66 0.90 5.95
N GLU A 205 -3.58 1.61 7.07
CA GLU A 205 -3.55 1.05 8.44
C GLU A 205 -2.43 0.01 8.72
N CYS A 206 -1.29 0.08 8.02
CA CYS A 206 -0.09 -0.66 8.40
C CYS A 206 0.52 0.01 9.65
N SER A 207 -0.11 -0.16 10.81
CA SER A 207 0.15 0.63 12.02
C SER A 207 1.56 0.46 12.60
N ASN A 208 2.24 -0.64 12.31
CA ASN A 208 3.61 -0.92 12.77
C ASN A 208 4.68 -0.55 11.72
N LEU A 209 4.28 -0.02 10.57
CA LEU A 209 5.20 0.40 9.53
C LEU A 209 6.02 1.61 10.01
N GLU A 210 7.32 1.41 10.20
CA GLU A 210 8.26 2.42 10.73
C GLU A 210 9.00 3.18 9.62
N SER A 211 9.32 2.51 8.51
CA SER A 211 10.14 3.07 7.44
C SER A 211 9.57 2.82 6.05
N VAL A 212 9.55 3.87 5.23
CA VAL A 212 9.17 3.83 3.81
C VAL A 212 10.28 4.46 2.98
N LYS A 213 10.85 3.68 2.03
CA LYS A 213 11.87 4.14 1.09
C LYS A 213 11.39 3.97 -0.35
N MET A 214 11.04 5.07 -1.01
CA MET A 214 10.65 5.09 -2.42
C MET A 214 11.88 5.23 -3.32
N SER A 215 11.91 4.49 -4.43
CA SER A 215 12.87 4.72 -5.51
C SER A 215 12.46 5.90 -6.38
N ASN A 216 13.40 6.45 -7.13
CA ASN A 216 13.13 7.58 -8.04
C ASN A 216 12.42 7.15 -9.35
N THR A 217 12.06 5.88 -9.51
CA THR A 217 11.20 5.44 -10.62
C THR A 217 9.71 5.57 -10.31
N ILE A 218 9.34 5.81 -9.02
CA ILE A 218 7.94 6.01 -8.63
C ILE A 218 7.52 7.42 -9.04
N THR A 219 6.60 7.48 -9.98
CA THR A 219 6.00 8.72 -10.51
C THR A 219 4.52 8.85 -10.13
N GLU A 220 3.92 7.81 -9.55
CA GLU A 220 2.52 7.83 -9.14
C GLU A 220 2.33 7.16 -7.78
N ILE A 221 1.57 7.85 -6.91
CA ILE A 221 1.12 7.32 -5.63
C ILE A 221 -0.38 7.62 -5.48
N GLY A 222 -1.14 6.62 -5.07
CA GLY A 222 -2.57 6.70 -4.88
C GLY A 222 -3.00 7.51 -3.66
N LYS A 223 -4.31 7.57 -3.44
CA LYS A 223 -4.93 8.15 -2.24
C LYS A 223 -4.85 7.17 -1.08
N TYR A 224 -4.76 7.70 0.15
CA TYR A 224 -4.81 6.90 1.39
C TYR A 224 -3.74 5.80 1.49
N VAL A 225 -2.65 5.88 0.72
CA VAL A 225 -1.68 4.76 0.62
C VAL A 225 -1.10 4.41 1.98
N PHE A 226 -0.65 5.37 2.77
CA PHE A 226 -0.07 5.19 4.10
C PHE A 226 -0.93 5.82 5.21
N TYR A 227 -2.25 5.87 4.99
CA TYR A 227 -3.19 6.37 6.00
C TYR A 227 -3.08 5.55 7.28
N SER A 228 -3.00 6.23 8.44
CA SER A 228 -2.86 5.59 9.76
C SER A 228 -1.69 4.62 9.91
N CYS A 229 -0.57 4.84 9.18
CA CYS A 229 0.71 4.21 9.49
C CYS A 229 1.30 4.91 10.72
N THR A 230 0.75 4.59 11.90
CA THR A 230 0.97 5.36 13.13
C THR A 230 2.40 5.29 13.67
N SER A 231 3.19 4.29 13.29
CA SER A 231 4.61 4.12 13.66
C SER A 231 5.58 4.70 12.65
N LEU A 232 5.10 5.27 11.53
CA LEU A 232 5.96 5.77 10.46
C LEU A 232 6.78 6.98 10.93
N ASN A 233 8.08 6.78 11.05
CA ASN A 233 9.04 7.79 11.50
C ASN A 233 10.13 8.10 10.47
N GLU A 234 10.38 7.21 9.51
CA GLU A 234 11.32 7.39 8.42
C GLU A 234 10.59 7.36 7.07
N LEU A 235 10.54 8.50 6.37
CA LEU A 235 9.88 8.63 5.08
C LEU A 235 10.84 9.23 4.04
N LYS A 236 11.16 8.45 3.00
CA LYS A 236 11.82 8.94 1.82
C LYS A 236 10.87 8.88 0.63
N LEU A 237 10.47 10.04 0.11
CA LEU A 237 9.69 10.19 -1.11
C LEU A 237 10.58 10.04 -2.36
N SER A 238 9.97 9.71 -3.48
CA SER A 238 10.63 9.74 -4.79
C SER A 238 10.90 11.17 -5.25
N ASP A 239 12.11 11.42 -5.78
CA ASP A 239 12.49 12.73 -6.34
C ASP A 239 11.83 13.00 -7.71
N GLU A 240 11.08 12.03 -8.27
CA GLU A 240 10.31 12.15 -9.52
C GLU A 240 8.79 12.20 -9.30
N LEU A 241 8.34 12.15 -8.04
CA LEU A 241 6.92 12.19 -7.72
C LEU A 241 6.33 13.59 -7.93
N PRO A 242 5.33 13.78 -8.82
CA PRO A 242 4.81 15.12 -9.13
C PRO A 242 3.82 15.65 -8.09
N SER A 243 3.17 14.79 -7.33
CA SER A 243 2.17 15.18 -6.33
C SER A 243 1.97 14.14 -5.24
N ILE A 244 1.60 14.59 -4.04
CA ILE A 244 1.11 13.74 -2.95
C ILE A 244 -0.41 13.80 -2.98
N LYS A 245 -1.07 12.65 -3.08
CA LYS A 245 -2.53 12.57 -3.21
C LYS A 245 -3.24 12.75 -1.86
N GLU A 246 -4.58 12.84 -1.94
CA GLU A 246 -5.47 13.00 -0.78
C GLU A 246 -5.21 11.95 0.30
N SER A 247 -5.08 12.41 1.56
CA SER A 247 -4.93 11.60 2.78
C SER A 247 -3.80 10.54 2.74
N CYS A 248 -2.81 10.73 1.85
CA CYS A 248 -1.77 9.72 1.58
C CYS A 248 -0.98 9.33 2.84
N PHE A 249 -0.69 10.28 3.73
CA PHE A 249 0.03 10.11 5.00
C PHE A 249 -0.78 10.63 6.20
N GLN A 250 -2.12 10.67 6.06
CA GLN A 250 -2.98 11.11 7.16
C GLN A 250 -2.78 10.18 8.37
N GLU A 251 -2.70 10.78 9.57
CA GLU A 251 -2.53 10.06 10.84
C GLU A 251 -1.21 9.26 10.99
N CYS A 252 -0.14 9.64 10.25
CA CYS A 252 1.21 9.17 10.54
C CYS A 252 1.76 9.89 11.78
N THR A 253 1.29 9.47 12.96
CA THR A 253 1.43 10.24 14.20
C THR A 253 2.84 10.33 14.75
N THR A 254 3.75 9.43 14.38
CA THR A 254 5.16 9.42 14.81
C THR A 254 6.09 10.18 13.86
N LEU A 255 5.62 10.57 12.67
CA LEU A 255 6.43 11.32 11.70
C LEU A 255 6.82 12.68 12.29
N SER A 256 8.12 12.89 12.54
CA SER A 256 8.62 14.11 13.18
C SER A 256 9.19 15.13 12.21
N SER A 257 9.59 14.72 11.03
CA SER A 257 10.11 15.59 9.98
C SER A 257 9.67 15.12 8.60
N LEU A 258 9.47 16.08 7.69
CA LEU A 258 9.06 15.83 6.32
C LEU A 258 9.95 16.61 5.36
N TYR A 259 10.51 15.91 4.37
CA TYR A 259 11.12 16.53 3.20
C TYR A 259 10.23 16.26 1.97
N VAL A 260 9.80 17.34 1.32
CA VAL A 260 9.01 17.33 0.08
C VAL A 260 9.94 17.65 -1.08
N PRO A 261 10.23 16.70 -1.99
CA PRO A 261 11.14 16.88 -3.12
C PRO A 261 10.75 18.03 -4.07
N ASN A 262 11.73 18.49 -4.85
CA ASN A 262 11.52 19.56 -5.83
C ASN A 262 10.55 19.17 -6.97
N SER A 263 10.37 17.89 -7.25
CA SER A 263 9.40 17.40 -8.26
C SER A 263 7.95 17.66 -7.87
N ILE A 264 7.66 17.71 -6.55
CA ILE A 264 6.29 17.84 -6.06
C ILE A 264 5.81 19.28 -6.23
N ASN A 265 4.74 19.44 -7.02
CA ASN A 265 4.09 20.71 -7.25
C ASN A 265 2.73 20.86 -6.53
N GLU A 266 2.14 19.75 -6.07
CA GLU A 266 0.86 19.74 -5.37
C GLU A 266 0.84 18.75 -4.20
N ILE A 267 0.34 19.19 -3.06
CA ILE A 267 0.02 18.39 -1.89
C ILE A 267 -1.51 18.35 -1.75
N GLY A 268 -2.07 17.14 -1.76
CA GLY A 268 -3.51 16.90 -1.75
C GLY A 268 -4.19 17.23 -0.42
N ASN A 269 -5.53 17.19 -0.43
CA ASN A 269 -6.33 17.42 0.77
C ASN A 269 -5.96 16.42 1.87
N LYS A 270 -5.80 16.89 3.11
CA LYS A 270 -5.50 16.06 4.29
C LYS A 270 -4.27 15.16 4.16
N ALA A 271 -3.36 15.44 3.24
CA ALA A 271 -2.23 14.55 2.94
C ALA A 271 -1.41 14.16 4.17
N PHE A 272 -1.23 15.08 5.14
CA PHE A 272 -0.54 14.89 6.42
C PHE A 272 -1.42 15.30 7.62
N TYR A 273 -2.75 15.22 7.46
CA TYR A 273 -3.69 15.56 8.52
C TYR A 273 -3.44 14.70 9.77
N LYS A 274 -3.38 15.32 10.94
CA LYS A 274 -3.10 14.66 12.24
C LYS A 274 -1.73 13.96 12.33
N CYS A 275 -0.71 14.40 11.60
CA CYS A 275 0.67 14.02 11.88
C CYS A 275 1.14 14.74 13.15
N LYS A 276 0.68 14.29 14.31
CA LYS A 276 0.73 15.05 15.58
C LYS A 276 2.13 15.44 16.03
N ASN A 277 3.14 14.59 15.74
CA ASN A 277 4.54 14.82 16.15
C ASN A 277 5.38 15.53 15.07
N LEU A 278 4.74 16.00 13.97
CA LEU A 278 5.45 16.67 12.89
C LEU A 278 5.92 18.06 13.34
N LYS A 279 7.25 18.18 13.49
CA LYS A 279 7.93 19.39 14.00
C LYS A 279 8.50 20.24 12.87
N LYS A 280 9.06 19.57 11.86
CA LYS A 280 9.80 20.22 10.78
C LYS A 280 9.29 19.79 9.42
N ILE A 281 9.01 20.78 8.56
CA ILE A 281 8.63 20.56 7.16
C ILE A 281 9.60 21.32 6.26
N ILE A 282 10.07 20.66 5.20
CA ILE A 282 10.89 21.28 4.17
C ILE A 282 10.20 21.09 2.83
N PHE A 283 9.71 22.16 2.24
CA PHE A 283 9.11 22.18 0.91
C PHE A 283 10.14 22.50 -0.17
N GLY A 284 10.20 21.67 -1.21
CA GLY A 284 10.99 21.95 -2.39
C GLY A 284 10.52 23.18 -3.18
N LYS A 285 11.37 23.68 -4.06
CA LYS A 285 11.16 24.94 -4.80
C LYS A 285 9.98 24.94 -5.78
N CYS A 286 9.50 23.75 -6.22
CA CYS A 286 8.46 23.66 -7.23
C CYS A 286 7.04 23.53 -6.65
N LEU A 287 6.88 23.56 -5.32
CA LEU A 287 5.56 23.47 -4.72
C LEU A 287 4.72 24.69 -5.08
N LYS A 288 3.54 24.44 -5.67
CA LYS A 288 2.62 25.47 -6.15
C LYS A 288 1.28 25.48 -5.42
N LYS A 289 0.87 24.32 -4.88
CA LYS A 289 -0.47 24.18 -4.31
C LYS A 289 -0.47 23.25 -3.10
N ILE A 290 -1.21 23.66 -2.05
CA ILE A 290 -1.48 22.86 -0.85
C ILE A 290 -2.98 22.71 -0.70
N GLY A 291 -3.44 21.48 -0.46
CA GLY A 291 -4.84 21.14 -0.30
C GLY A 291 -5.43 21.51 1.06
N THR A 292 -6.74 21.37 1.15
CA THR A 292 -7.54 21.58 2.37
C THR A 292 -7.02 20.69 3.51
N MET A 293 -6.76 21.29 4.68
CA MET A 293 -6.33 20.60 5.90
C MET A 293 -5.07 19.73 5.71
N ALA A 294 -4.23 20.03 4.72
CA ALA A 294 -3.10 19.15 4.35
C ALA A 294 -2.14 18.87 5.52
N PHE A 295 -1.96 19.83 6.42
CA PHE A 295 -1.14 19.75 7.64
C PHE A 295 -1.93 20.15 8.89
N SER A 296 -3.27 20.03 8.89
CA SER A 296 -4.07 20.36 10.07
C SER A 296 -3.84 19.35 11.19
N ASP A 297 -3.95 19.83 12.43
CA ASP A 297 -3.73 19.04 13.66
C ASP A 297 -2.33 18.41 13.76
N CYS A 298 -1.30 19.08 13.21
CA CYS A 298 0.12 18.80 13.43
C CYS A 298 0.63 19.68 14.59
N GLY A 299 0.23 19.35 15.83
CA GLY A 299 0.32 20.24 17.00
C GLY A 299 1.74 20.55 17.52
N GLU A 300 2.76 19.84 17.04
CA GLU A 300 4.17 20.03 17.44
C GLU A 300 4.97 20.83 16.40
N LEU A 301 4.30 21.49 15.42
CA LEU A 301 4.98 22.21 14.35
C LEU A 301 5.77 23.41 14.88
N THR A 302 7.09 23.41 14.62
CA THR A 302 7.99 24.49 15.04
C THR A 302 8.61 25.24 13.86
N ASP A 303 8.98 24.53 12.79
CA ASP A 303 9.72 25.10 11.67
C ASP A 303 9.18 24.61 10.33
N VAL A 304 8.91 25.55 9.44
CA VAL A 304 8.54 25.29 8.05
C VAL A 304 9.50 26.02 7.13
N TYR A 305 10.13 25.29 6.24
CA TYR A 305 11.02 25.83 5.22
C TYR A 305 10.35 25.73 3.87
N SER A 306 10.23 26.81 3.16
CA SER A 306 9.73 26.83 1.79
C SER A 306 10.78 27.43 0.86
N PHE A 307 11.25 26.63 -0.08
CA PHE A 307 12.19 27.08 -1.12
C PHE A 307 11.48 27.63 -2.36
N ALA A 308 10.15 27.72 -2.35
CA ALA A 308 9.37 28.30 -3.45
C ALA A 308 9.49 29.83 -3.44
N GLU A 309 9.88 30.41 -4.57
CA GLU A 309 10.00 31.86 -4.75
C GLU A 309 8.64 32.58 -4.76
N VAL A 310 7.59 31.86 -5.16
CA VAL A 310 6.19 32.31 -5.11
C VAL A 310 5.45 31.48 -4.09
N SER A 311 4.73 32.12 -3.18
CA SER A 311 4.02 31.43 -2.12
C SER A 311 2.98 30.47 -2.69
N PRO A 312 3.02 29.15 -2.30
CA PRO A 312 2.06 28.17 -2.77
C PRO A 312 0.62 28.60 -2.47
N VAL A 313 -0.27 28.40 -3.46
CA VAL A 313 -1.67 28.77 -3.32
C VAL A 313 -2.47 27.70 -2.60
N PHE A 314 -3.59 28.08 -2.01
CA PHE A 314 -4.57 27.18 -1.46
C PHE A 314 -5.57 26.73 -2.52
N GLY A 315 -5.79 25.43 -2.61
CA GLY A 315 -6.57 24.82 -3.69
C GLY A 315 -8.08 24.99 -3.63
N ASN A 316 -8.63 25.75 -2.65
CA ASN A 316 -10.08 25.95 -2.51
C ASN A 316 -10.43 27.44 -2.43
N MET A 317 -11.31 27.90 -3.31
CA MET A 317 -11.81 29.29 -3.32
C MET A 317 -12.77 29.61 -2.15
N TYR A 318 -13.39 28.59 -1.57
CA TYR A 318 -14.34 28.70 -0.45
C TYR A 318 -13.73 28.05 0.79
N TYR A 319 -12.88 28.76 1.51
CA TYR A 319 -12.26 28.25 2.72
C TYR A 319 -12.80 28.93 3.98
N THR A 320 -12.86 28.17 5.05
CA THR A 320 -13.08 28.66 6.43
C THR A 320 -11.77 28.52 7.19
N ALA A 321 -11.64 29.17 8.34
CA ALA A 321 -10.45 29.03 9.18
C ALA A 321 -10.12 27.57 9.50
N SER A 322 -11.15 26.72 9.67
CA SER A 322 -11.00 25.28 9.96
C SER A 322 -10.56 24.42 8.78
N THR A 323 -10.62 24.95 7.54
CA THR A 323 -10.21 24.21 6.34
C THR A 323 -8.85 24.63 5.79
N LEU A 324 -8.20 25.61 6.42
CA LEU A 324 -6.85 26.03 6.04
C LEU A 324 -5.85 24.88 6.22
N PRO A 325 -4.77 24.86 5.41
CA PRO A 325 -3.79 23.77 5.45
C PRO A 325 -3.20 23.49 6.82
N PHE A 326 -2.97 24.52 7.64
CA PHE A 326 -2.33 24.42 8.96
C PHE A 326 -3.31 24.63 10.14
N SER A 327 -4.61 24.47 9.92
CA SER A 327 -5.60 24.64 10.98
C SER A 327 -5.35 23.67 12.13
N GLY A 328 -5.35 24.15 13.39
CA GLY A 328 -5.08 23.31 14.58
C GLY A 328 -3.60 22.89 14.75
N SER A 329 -2.70 23.42 13.92
CA SER A 329 -1.24 23.14 14.02
C SER A 329 -0.48 24.28 14.67
N TYR A 330 -1.20 25.28 15.18
CA TYR A 330 -0.64 26.43 15.90
C TYR A 330 0.50 27.15 15.16
N PRO A 331 0.31 27.49 13.86
CA PRO A 331 1.36 28.13 13.06
C PRO A 331 1.82 29.47 13.62
N GLU A 332 1.00 30.11 14.45
CA GLU A 332 1.35 31.36 15.17
C GLU A 332 2.53 31.19 16.14
N TYR A 333 2.89 29.96 16.52
CA TYR A 333 4.07 29.65 17.35
C TYR A 333 5.22 29.08 16.54
N ALA A 334 5.03 28.85 15.24
CA ALA A 334 6.03 28.30 14.34
C ALA A 334 6.73 29.37 13.52
N THR A 335 7.95 29.09 13.06
CA THR A 335 8.71 29.94 12.16
C THR A 335 8.63 29.41 10.72
N LEU A 336 8.30 30.30 9.80
CA LEU A 336 8.32 30.05 8.35
C LEU A 336 9.57 30.69 7.74
N HIS A 337 10.45 29.85 7.17
CA HIS A 337 11.66 30.28 6.48
C HIS A 337 11.42 30.29 4.96
N VAL A 338 11.62 31.43 4.32
CA VAL A 338 11.34 31.63 2.89
C VAL A 338 12.51 32.36 2.20
N PRO A 339 12.62 32.35 0.86
CA PRO A 339 13.57 33.19 0.17
C PRO A 339 13.40 34.66 0.54
N GLU A 340 14.48 35.38 0.78
CA GLU A 340 14.47 36.78 1.25
C GLU A 340 13.55 37.69 0.38
N ASN A 341 13.66 37.54 -0.94
CA ASN A 341 12.85 38.31 -1.88
C ASN A 341 11.36 37.93 -1.89
N SER A 342 10.97 36.84 -1.24
CA SER A 342 9.59 36.32 -1.23
C SER A 342 8.85 36.62 0.07
N ILE A 343 9.49 37.22 1.08
CA ILE A 343 8.89 37.49 2.41
C ILE A 343 7.58 38.26 2.26
N SER A 344 7.55 39.33 1.46
CA SER A 344 6.36 40.15 1.26
C SER A 344 5.20 39.39 0.60
N ASP A 345 5.49 38.46 -0.31
CA ASP A 345 4.50 37.63 -0.96
C ASP A 345 3.87 36.62 0.04
N TYR A 346 4.69 35.95 0.87
CA TYR A 346 4.19 35.06 1.91
C TYR A 346 3.39 35.79 2.99
N GLN A 347 3.80 37.02 3.39
CA GLN A 347 3.06 37.87 4.34
C GLN A 347 1.71 38.34 3.80
N ALA A 348 1.59 38.56 2.50
CA ALA A 348 0.35 38.93 1.85
C ALA A 348 -0.61 37.76 1.64
N ASN A 349 -0.09 36.53 1.57
CA ASN A 349 -0.86 35.33 1.28
C ASN A 349 -1.66 34.88 2.52
N PRO A 350 -3.00 34.73 2.44
CA PRO A 350 -3.86 34.43 3.59
C PRO A 350 -3.56 33.09 4.26
N VAL A 351 -2.94 32.13 3.55
CA VAL A 351 -2.55 30.82 4.09
C VAL A 351 -1.27 30.91 4.91
N TRP A 352 -0.31 31.74 4.47
CA TRP A 352 1.03 31.80 5.04
C TRP A 352 1.21 32.86 6.11
N LYS A 353 0.43 33.95 6.02
CA LYS A 353 0.48 35.08 7.01
C LYS A 353 0.11 34.66 8.43
N VAL A 354 -0.40 33.45 8.63
CA VAL A 354 -0.79 32.93 9.96
C VAL A 354 0.41 32.45 10.78
N PHE A 355 1.60 32.34 10.16
CA PHE A 355 2.81 32.00 10.88
C PHE A 355 3.27 33.17 11.75
N GLY A 356 3.69 32.88 12.98
CA GLY A 356 4.10 33.90 13.96
C GLY A 356 5.35 34.65 13.53
N ASN A 357 6.28 33.97 12.87
CA ASN A 357 7.49 34.55 12.29
C ASN A 357 7.63 34.10 10.83
N ILE A 358 7.86 35.07 9.93
CA ILE A 358 8.25 34.83 8.55
C ILE A 358 9.60 35.46 8.33
N VAL A 359 10.64 34.65 8.13
CA VAL A 359 12.03 35.08 8.07
C VAL A 359 12.71 34.62 6.79
N ALA A 360 13.81 35.25 6.43
CA ALA A 360 14.64 34.82 5.31
C ALA A 360 15.30 33.49 5.62
N LEU A 361 15.44 32.64 4.60
CA LEU A 361 16.33 31.49 4.62
C LEU A 361 17.77 31.97 4.86
N THR A 362 18.47 31.39 5.81
CA THR A 362 19.88 31.70 6.07
C THR A 362 20.78 31.11 4.97
N GLU A 363 22.00 31.63 4.85
CA GLU A 363 23.01 31.08 3.91
C GLU A 363 23.28 29.58 4.19
N GLU A 364 23.23 29.16 5.45
CA GLU A 364 23.39 27.76 5.83
C GLU A 364 22.23 26.88 5.34
N GLU A 365 21.00 27.39 5.43
CA GLU A 365 19.79 26.73 4.96
C GLU A 365 19.72 26.70 3.43
N LEU A 366 20.23 27.74 2.76
CA LEU A 366 20.39 27.80 1.31
C LEU A 366 21.53 26.92 0.78
N GLY A 367 22.36 26.38 1.66
CA GLY A 367 23.53 25.58 1.28
C GLY A 367 24.66 26.42 0.67
N ILE A 368 24.69 27.73 0.92
CA ILE A 368 25.67 28.69 0.38
C ILE A 368 26.85 28.82 1.36
N LYS A 369 27.45 27.75 1.82
CA LYS A 369 28.77 27.89 2.50
C LYS A 369 29.87 27.42 1.56
N GLU A 370 30.79 28.34 1.25
CA GLU A 370 32.15 27.97 0.85
C GLU A 370 32.70 26.99 1.86
N VAL A 371 32.97 25.78 1.43
CA VAL A 371 33.72 24.82 2.21
C VAL A 371 35.14 25.35 2.31
N LYS A 372 35.43 26.14 3.35
CA LYS A 372 36.81 26.30 3.77
C LYS A 372 37.27 24.96 4.28
N ASP A 373 38.22 24.42 3.56
CA ASP A 373 38.92 23.17 3.80
C ASP A 373 39.56 23.18 5.21
N GLU A 374 38.83 22.65 6.20
CA GLU A 374 39.42 22.22 7.46
C GLU A 374 39.29 20.71 7.53
N SER A 375 40.40 20.06 7.34
CA SER A 375 40.67 18.63 7.39
C SER A 375 40.02 17.96 8.62
N ASN A 376 38.76 17.54 8.50
CA ASN A 376 38.14 16.57 9.37
C ASN A 376 37.20 15.72 8.52
N GLU A 377 37.42 14.42 8.51
CA GLU A 377 36.63 13.43 7.77
C GLU A 377 35.14 13.63 7.98
N THR A 378 34.47 14.19 7.02
CA THR A 378 33.02 14.36 6.99
C THR A 378 32.43 13.30 6.07
N SER A 379 31.58 12.45 6.62
CA SER A 379 30.81 11.52 5.79
C SER A 379 29.66 12.27 5.15
N ILE A 380 29.62 12.29 3.83
CA ILE A 380 28.56 12.89 3.04
C ILE A 380 27.58 11.78 2.68
N TYR A 381 26.30 11.98 2.98
CA TYR A 381 25.21 11.10 2.59
C TYR A 381 24.33 11.84 1.60
N THR A 382 23.97 11.17 0.53
CA THR A 382 22.87 11.61 -0.32
C THR A 382 21.55 11.46 0.43
N LEU A 383 20.49 12.16 0.01
CA LEU A 383 19.18 12.06 0.68
C LEU A 383 18.60 10.62 0.65
N ASP A 384 19.16 9.74 -0.20
CA ASP A 384 18.85 8.32 -0.21
C ASP A 384 19.67 7.49 0.79
N GLY A 385 20.44 8.16 1.67
CA GLY A 385 21.22 7.51 2.73
C GLY A 385 22.49 6.82 2.26
N ARG A 386 22.89 6.96 0.99
CA ARG A 386 24.15 6.42 0.50
C ARG A 386 25.31 7.30 0.91
N THR A 387 26.39 6.69 1.37
CA THR A 387 27.66 7.42 1.57
C THR A 387 28.24 7.81 0.21
N SER A 388 28.67 9.07 0.07
CA SER A 388 29.37 9.57 -1.11
C SER A 388 30.70 10.15 -0.69
N ASN A 389 31.74 9.88 -1.48
CA ASN A 389 33.07 10.46 -1.29
C ASN A 389 33.16 11.92 -1.78
N ALA A 390 32.09 12.42 -2.41
CA ALA A 390 31.95 13.80 -2.85
C ALA A 390 30.49 14.22 -2.78
N ALA A 391 30.24 15.49 -2.47
CA ALA A 391 28.91 16.06 -2.50
C ALA A 391 28.37 16.04 -3.96
N ILE A 392 27.18 15.52 -4.12
CA ILE A 392 26.50 15.50 -5.43
C ILE A 392 25.60 16.74 -5.57
N ARG A 393 25.31 17.12 -6.82
CA ARG A 393 24.41 18.25 -7.12
C ARG A 393 23.04 18.02 -6.53
N GLY A 394 22.58 18.94 -5.71
CA GLY A 394 21.32 18.83 -4.96
C GLY A 394 21.53 18.82 -3.45
N PHE A 395 20.51 18.38 -2.70
CA PHE A 395 20.58 18.29 -1.24
C PHE A 395 21.40 17.08 -0.80
N ASN A 396 22.33 17.31 0.10
CA ASN A 396 23.17 16.28 0.71
C ASN A 396 23.03 16.34 2.25
N ILE A 397 23.07 15.19 2.90
CA ILE A 397 23.15 15.11 4.35
C ILE A 397 24.63 14.98 4.73
N VAL A 398 25.16 15.96 5.44
CA VAL A 398 26.56 15.95 5.90
C VAL A 398 26.56 15.65 7.39
N LYS A 399 27.22 14.55 7.77
CA LYS A 399 27.47 14.20 9.18
C LYS A 399 28.91 14.53 9.52
N SER A 400 29.11 15.47 10.42
CA SER A 400 30.44 15.85 10.89
C SER A 400 30.96 14.87 11.97
N SER A 401 32.30 14.82 12.15
CA SER A 401 32.97 13.96 13.12
C SER A 401 32.48 14.14 14.55
N ASN A 402 31.91 15.29 14.91
CA ASN A 402 31.31 15.56 16.22
C ASN A 402 29.86 15.07 16.35
N GLY A 403 29.34 14.29 15.38
CA GLY A 403 28.00 13.72 15.39
C GLY A 403 26.88 14.65 14.95
N LYS A 404 27.17 15.93 14.65
CA LYS A 404 26.16 16.85 14.12
C LYS A 404 25.83 16.52 12.67
N THR A 405 24.56 16.50 12.34
CA THR A 405 24.05 16.26 10.97
C THR A 405 23.45 17.55 10.42
N ARG A 406 23.78 17.89 9.19
CA ARG A 406 23.23 19.05 8.48
C ARG A 406 22.85 18.67 7.05
N ILE A 407 21.84 19.33 6.50
CA ILE A 407 21.47 19.23 5.09
C ILE A 407 22.20 20.35 4.34
N VAL A 408 22.88 20.00 3.26
CA VAL A 408 23.65 20.93 2.42
C VAL A 408 23.18 20.81 0.98
N PHE A 409 22.88 21.93 0.34
CA PHE A 409 22.57 21.99 -1.09
C PHE A 409 23.86 22.30 -1.88
N MET A 410 24.19 21.43 -2.86
CA MET A 410 25.30 21.66 -3.77
C MET A 410 24.78 22.00 -5.16
N LYS A 411 25.26 23.10 -5.76
CA LYS A 411 24.86 23.58 -7.09
C LYS A 411 25.38 22.70 -8.23
#